data_9d704ff3bd63080917d8cc5a4b77984d
#
_entry.id   9d704ff3bd63080917d8cc5a4b77984d
#
_cell.length_a   1.000
_cell.length_b   1.000
_cell.length_c   1.000
_cell.angle_alpha   90.00
_cell.angle_beta   90.00
_cell.angle_gamma   90.00
#
_symmetry.space_group_name_H-M   'P 1'
#
loop_
_entity.id
_entity.type
_entity.pdbx_description
1 polymer ?
#
loop_
_entity_poly.entity_id
_entity_poly.type
_entity_poly.pdbx_seq_one_letter_code
_entity_poly.pdbx_strand_id
1 'polypeptide(L)'
;MIGHKSLFNDFIYLDQIHKLPNKILLNGPKGIGKKLFVNHFLNYFYLKDSKLSYNLKNYEYNLSNNISKLISSNSHPNVLKIYKKNDKKIIDIDQIRDMIQFTNQTSFNNDRRFIIIENVNLLGINSANALLKSIEEPNSKTYFILINNAEFKTLETIKSRCLEFKLNLINSEVREIVNYHFDDDIYNNINLDFINNYNSPSFLISLVNFLESNDLSIKDNSIEDLLSYIIKNKSYTSNDFIKEYLNLF
;
A
#
# COMPACT_ATOMS: atom_id res chain seq x y z
N MET A 1 13.08 -2.19 -4.26
CA MET A 1 12.29 -1.56 -3.16
C MET A 1 13.23 -0.76 -2.27
N ILE A 2 12.94 0.50 -2.06
CA ILE A 2 13.62 1.37 -1.10
C ILE A 2 12.74 1.45 0.15
N GLY A 3 13.33 1.45 1.34
CA GLY A 3 12.59 1.40 2.60
C GLY A 3 12.03 0.03 2.97
N HIS A 4 11.58 -0.12 4.20
CA HIS A 4 10.97 -1.33 4.78
C HIS A 4 11.79 -2.63 4.64
N LYS A 5 13.08 -2.56 4.33
CA LYS A 5 13.94 -3.74 4.08
C LYS A 5 14.02 -4.67 5.29
N SER A 6 14.08 -4.12 6.51
CA SER A 6 14.11 -4.92 7.75
C SER A 6 12.84 -5.76 7.88
N LEU A 7 11.66 -5.15 7.81
CA LEU A 7 10.39 -5.86 7.89
C LEU A 7 10.22 -6.88 6.75
N PHE A 8 10.71 -6.55 5.55
CA PHE A 8 10.68 -7.48 4.43
C PHE A 8 11.51 -8.74 4.70
N ASN A 9 12.71 -8.58 5.27
CA ASN A 9 13.55 -9.70 5.68
C ASN A 9 12.90 -10.52 6.79
N ASP A 10 12.20 -9.89 7.75
CA ASP A 10 11.44 -10.59 8.77
C ASP A 10 10.32 -11.45 8.16
N PHE A 11 9.61 -10.94 7.14
CA PHE A 11 8.59 -11.70 6.42
C PHE A 11 9.18 -12.91 5.69
N ILE A 12 10.34 -12.72 5.02
CA ILE A 12 11.07 -13.80 4.37
C ILE A 12 11.47 -14.87 5.39
N TYR A 13 12.07 -14.45 6.49
CA TYR A 13 12.49 -15.36 7.55
C TYR A 13 11.32 -16.14 8.13
N LEU A 14 10.21 -15.47 8.45
CA LEU A 14 8.99 -16.12 8.95
C LEU A 14 8.41 -17.10 7.93
N ASP A 15 8.47 -16.79 6.62
CA ASP A 15 8.05 -17.70 5.57
C ASP A 15 8.95 -18.95 5.50
N GLN A 16 10.25 -18.77 5.57
CA GLN A 16 11.25 -19.87 5.52
C GLN A 16 11.11 -20.87 6.69
N ILE A 17 10.81 -20.36 7.89
CA ILE A 17 10.59 -21.20 9.08
C ILE A 17 9.13 -21.67 9.24
N HIS A 18 8.28 -21.44 8.21
CA HIS A 18 6.84 -21.78 8.21
C HIS A 18 6.03 -21.17 9.36
N LYS A 19 6.44 -19.98 9.85
CA LYS A 19 5.78 -19.22 10.91
C LYS A 19 5.18 -17.91 10.45
N LEU A 20 5.09 -17.67 9.13
CA LEU A 20 4.39 -16.49 8.63
C LEU A 20 2.92 -16.56 9.07
N PRO A 21 2.42 -15.53 9.78
CA PRO A 21 1.03 -15.52 10.21
C PRO A 21 0.10 -15.46 8.99
N ASN A 22 -0.99 -16.17 9.05
CA ASN A 22 -1.98 -16.19 7.97
C ASN A 22 -2.99 -15.03 8.03
N LYS A 23 -2.88 -14.17 9.04
CA LYS A 23 -3.72 -12.97 9.25
C LYS A 23 -2.82 -11.81 9.63
N ILE A 24 -2.53 -10.96 8.66
CA ILE A 24 -1.58 -9.85 8.78
C ILE A 24 -2.32 -8.54 8.61
N LEU A 25 -2.09 -7.59 9.52
CA LEU A 25 -2.52 -6.22 9.40
C LEU A 25 -1.29 -5.32 9.21
N LEU A 26 -1.13 -4.76 8.02
CA LEU A 26 -0.10 -3.76 7.73
C LEU A 26 -0.66 -2.37 8.04
N ASN A 27 -0.15 -1.75 9.08
CA ASN A 27 -0.60 -0.44 9.55
C ASN A 27 0.52 0.60 9.41
N GLY A 28 0.21 1.79 8.92
CA GLY A 28 1.17 2.87 8.77
C GLY A 28 0.60 4.04 7.98
N PRO A 29 1.29 5.20 7.96
CA PRO A 29 0.84 6.39 7.25
C PRO A 29 0.51 6.12 5.79
N LYS A 30 -0.38 6.95 5.22
CA LYS A 30 -0.68 6.91 3.80
C LYS A 30 0.55 7.30 2.97
N GLY A 31 0.74 6.68 1.81
CA GLY A 31 1.81 7.06 0.89
C GLY A 31 3.21 6.50 1.18
N ILE A 32 3.39 5.67 2.21
CA ILE A 32 4.70 5.10 2.57
C ILE A 32 5.06 3.79 1.86
N GLY A 33 4.27 3.35 0.88
CA GLY A 33 4.61 2.17 0.06
C GLY A 33 4.09 0.82 0.58
N LYS A 34 3.04 0.77 1.44
CA LYS A 34 2.46 -0.50 1.94
C LYS A 34 2.05 -1.46 0.81
N LYS A 35 1.40 -0.96 -0.24
CA LYS A 35 1.03 -1.76 -1.42
C LYS A 35 2.26 -2.26 -2.18
N LEU A 36 3.28 -1.43 -2.31
CA LEU A 36 4.54 -1.80 -2.94
C LEU A 36 5.22 -2.92 -2.17
N PHE A 37 5.27 -2.81 -0.84
CA PHE A 37 5.76 -3.87 0.05
C PHE A 37 5.05 -5.21 -0.20
N VAL A 38 3.72 -5.21 -0.23
CA VAL A 38 2.93 -6.43 -0.51
C VAL A 38 3.23 -6.98 -1.90
N ASN A 39 3.32 -6.14 -2.93
CA ASN A 39 3.67 -6.58 -4.27
C ASN A 39 5.07 -7.21 -4.33
N HIS A 40 6.06 -6.63 -3.65
CA HIS A 40 7.41 -7.22 -3.53
C HIS A 40 7.36 -8.56 -2.84
N PHE A 41 6.60 -8.68 -1.74
CA PHE A 41 6.47 -9.94 -1.01
C PHE A 41 5.79 -11.04 -1.85
N LEU A 42 4.72 -10.72 -2.57
CA LEU A 42 4.07 -11.67 -3.48
C LEU A 42 5.01 -12.13 -4.61
N ASN A 43 5.77 -11.20 -5.20
CA ASN A 43 6.75 -11.55 -6.22
C ASN A 43 7.88 -12.41 -5.65
N TYR A 44 8.41 -12.09 -4.47
CA TYR A 44 9.36 -12.96 -3.79
C TYR A 44 8.77 -14.35 -3.60
N PHE A 45 7.56 -14.45 -3.03
CA PHE A 45 6.94 -15.72 -2.69
C PHE A 45 6.75 -16.63 -3.91
N TYR A 46 6.19 -16.12 -5.01
CA TYR A 46 5.89 -16.91 -6.19
C TYR A 46 7.09 -17.10 -7.15
N LEU A 47 8.17 -16.33 -6.99
CA LEU A 47 9.37 -16.44 -7.81
C LEU A 47 10.53 -17.17 -7.12
N LYS A 48 10.45 -17.46 -5.82
CA LYS A 48 11.57 -18.01 -5.04
C LYS A 48 12.16 -19.30 -5.59
N ASP A 49 11.31 -20.17 -6.19
CA ASP A 49 11.71 -21.45 -6.75
C ASP A 49 11.93 -21.42 -8.27
N SER A 50 11.87 -20.24 -8.88
CA SER A 50 12.05 -20.08 -10.33
C SER A 50 13.49 -19.68 -10.69
N LYS A 51 13.92 -20.00 -11.94
CA LYS A 51 15.20 -19.50 -12.48
C LYS A 51 15.29 -17.97 -12.57
N LEU A 52 14.14 -17.29 -12.49
CA LEU A 52 13.98 -15.84 -12.54
C LEU A 52 13.64 -15.31 -11.14
N SER A 53 14.41 -15.74 -10.15
CA SER A 53 14.19 -15.45 -8.74
C SER A 53 14.16 -13.95 -8.45
N TYR A 54 13.47 -13.59 -7.37
CA TYR A 54 13.52 -12.27 -6.77
C TYR A 54 14.96 -11.93 -6.34
N ASN A 55 15.47 -10.77 -6.73
CA ASN A 55 16.81 -10.33 -6.35
C ASN A 55 16.81 -9.73 -4.92
N LEU A 56 17.22 -10.51 -3.94
CA LEU A 56 17.28 -10.08 -2.53
C LEU A 56 18.38 -9.04 -2.24
N LYS A 57 19.42 -8.92 -3.08
CA LYS A 57 20.47 -7.90 -2.86
C LYS A 57 19.94 -6.49 -3.13
N ASN A 58 19.18 -6.34 -4.21
CA ASN A 58 18.65 -5.06 -4.64
C ASN A 58 17.16 -4.87 -4.28
N TYR A 59 16.51 -5.91 -3.73
CA TYR A 59 15.06 -5.94 -3.52
C TYR A 59 14.28 -5.62 -4.80
N GLU A 60 14.56 -6.38 -5.85
CA GLU A 60 14.02 -6.17 -7.19
C GLU A 60 13.47 -7.47 -7.79
N TYR A 61 12.52 -7.33 -8.69
CA TYR A 61 12.01 -8.41 -9.51
C TYR A 61 11.79 -7.93 -10.94
N ASN A 62 11.84 -8.86 -11.90
CA ASN A 62 11.66 -8.52 -13.30
C ASN A 62 10.16 -8.35 -13.63
N LEU A 63 9.75 -7.12 -13.95
CA LEU A 63 8.38 -6.79 -14.35
C LEU A 63 7.94 -7.48 -15.65
N SER A 64 8.87 -7.92 -16.50
CA SER A 64 8.56 -8.66 -17.72
C SER A 64 8.21 -10.12 -17.48
N ASN A 65 8.45 -10.65 -16.28
CA ASN A 65 8.09 -12.01 -15.90
C ASN A 65 6.57 -12.20 -15.90
N ASN A 66 6.09 -13.34 -16.38
CA ASN A 66 4.66 -13.64 -16.46
C ASN A 66 3.97 -13.60 -15.08
N ILE A 67 4.62 -14.14 -14.03
CA ILE A 67 4.08 -14.11 -12.66
C ILE A 67 3.94 -12.66 -12.18
N SER A 68 4.98 -11.85 -12.38
CA SER A 68 4.95 -10.42 -12.01
C SER A 68 3.87 -9.65 -12.75
N LYS A 69 3.66 -9.94 -14.05
CA LYS A 69 2.57 -9.35 -14.84
C LYS A 69 1.20 -9.76 -14.30
N LEU A 70 1.00 -11.04 -13.98
CA LEU A 70 -0.26 -11.54 -13.41
C LEU A 70 -0.56 -10.89 -12.04
N ILE A 71 0.45 -10.73 -11.18
CA ILE A 71 0.29 -10.06 -9.89
C ILE A 71 -0.05 -8.57 -10.08
N SER A 72 0.61 -7.89 -11.02
CA SER A 72 0.39 -6.47 -11.30
C SER A 72 -0.99 -6.20 -11.91
N SER A 73 -1.44 -7.07 -12.82
CA SER A 73 -2.76 -6.98 -13.48
C SER A 73 -3.92 -7.52 -12.63
N ASN A 74 -3.67 -7.95 -11.38
CA ASN A 74 -4.66 -8.60 -10.52
C ASN A 74 -5.31 -9.86 -11.12
N SER A 75 -4.56 -10.60 -11.94
CA SER A 75 -5.03 -11.82 -12.65
C SER A 75 -4.35 -13.10 -12.19
N HIS A 76 -3.52 -13.04 -11.16
CA HIS A 76 -2.84 -14.22 -10.63
C HIS A 76 -3.86 -15.15 -9.94
N PRO A 77 -3.91 -16.47 -10.29
CA PRO A 77 -4.99 -17.38 -9.85
C PRO A 77 -5.06 -17.59 -8.33
N ASN A 78 -3.96 -17.36 -7.61
CA ASN A 78 -3.91 -17.51 -6.17
C ASN A 78 -3.82 -16.15 -5.42
N VAL A 79 -4.04 -15.02 -6.09
CA VAL A 79 -4.00 -13.68 -5.48
C VAL A 79 -5.29 -12.94 -5.78
N LEU A 80 -6.01 -12.57 -4.74
CA LEU A 80 -7.18 -11.71 -4.85
C LEU A 80 -6.90 -10.37 -4.18
N LYS A 81 -7.06 -9.27 -4.91
CA LYS A 81 -6.93 -7.91 -4.38
C LYS A 81 -8.29 -7.24 -4.32
N ILE A 82 -8.66 -6.76 -3.14
CA ILE A 82 -9.90 -6.05 -2.85
C ILE A 82 -9.55 -4.61 -2.50
N TYR A 83 -10.18 -3.68 -3.18
CA TYR A 83 -9.98 -2.25 -2.98
C TYR A 83 -11.25 -1.49 -3.28
N LYS A 84 -11.35 -0.26 -2.78
CA LYS A 84 -12.47 0.64 -3.07
C LYS A 84 -12.50 0.95 -4.57
N LYS A 85 -13.60 0.65 -5.25
CA LYS A 85 -13.83 1.05 -6.65
C LYS A 85 -14.00 2.56 -6.76
N ASN A 86 -13.66 3.15 -7.90
CA ASN A 86 -13.65 4.61 -8.08
C ASN A 86 -15.04 5.25 -7.92
N ASP A 87 -16.09 4.54 -8.29
CA ASP A 87 -17.51 4.96 -8.21
C ASP A 87 -18.12 4.79 -6.81
N LYS A 88 -17.38 4.20 -5.85
CA LYS A 88 -17.87 3.87 -4.52
C LYS A 88 -17.12 4.63 -3.43
N LYS A 89 -17.80 4.84 -2.28
CA LYS A 89 -17.18 5.43 -1.08
C LYS A 89 -16.58 4.38 -0.15
N ILE A 90 -17.10 3.16 -0.22
CA ILE A 90 -16.72 2.02 0.65
C ILE A 90 -16.41 0.79 -0.20
N ILE A 91 -15.80 -0.22 0.42
CA ILE A 91 -15.64 -1.56 -0.15
C ILE A 91 -16.99 -2.29 -0.03
N ASP A 92 -17.54 -2.70 -1.17
CA ASP A 92 -18.85 -3.33 -1.23
C ASP A 92 -18.87 -4.74 -0.63
N ILE A 93 -20.03 -5.13 -0.12
CA ILE A 93 -20.27 -6.48 0.40
C ILE A 93 -20.09 -7.56 -0.70
N ASP A 94 -20.39 -7.24 -1.94
CA ASP A 94 -20.26 -8.20 -3.05
C ASP A 94 -18.80 -8.57 -3.29
N GLN A 95 -17.86 -7.64 -3.16
CA GLN A 95 -16.42 -7.96 -3.22
C GLN A 95 -16.00 -8.95 -2.12
N ILE A 96 -16.60 -8.86 -0.94
CA ILE A 96 -16.34 -9.80 0.17
C ILE A 96 -17.02 -11.14 -0.10
N ARG A 97 -18.19 -11.17 -0.72
CA ARG A 97 -18.84 -12.41 -1.15
C ARG A 97 -18.03 -13.16 -2.21
N ASP A 98 -17.50 -12.41 -3.21
CA ASP A 98 -16.60 -12.97 -4.22
C ASP A 98 -15.32 -13.52 -3.56
N MET A 99 -14.77 -12.84 -2.55
CA MET A 99 -13.66 -13.35 -1.76
C MET A 99 -14.00 -14.65 -1.05
N ILE A 100 -15.16 -14.77 -0.44
CA ILE A 100 -15.60 -16.00 0.24
C ILE A 100 -15.70 -17.15 -0.79
N GLN A 101 -16.27 -16.89 -1.96
CA GLN A 101 -16.31 -17.89 -3.03
C GLN A 101 -14.89 -18.28 -3.48
N PHE A 102 -13.99 -17.31 -3.65
CA PHE A 102 -12.59 -17.55 -3.98
C PHE A 102 -11.88 -18.41 -2.92
N THR A 103 -12.16 -18.20 -1.62
CA THR A 103 -11.55 -19.01 -0.56
C THR A 103 -12.05 -20.45 -0.52
N ASN A 104 -13.27 -20.71 -1.00
CA ASN A 104 -13.88 -22.03 -1.02
C ASN A 104 -13.45 -22.90 -2.23
N GLN A 105 -12.85 -22.29 -3.25
CA GLN A 105 -12.28 -23.04 -4.38
C GLN A 105 -10.95 -23.68 -4.00
N THR A 106 -10.50 -24.68 -4.75
CA THR A 106 -9.14 -25.22 -4.63
C THR A 106 -8.12 -24.20 -5.16
N SER A 107 -6.97 -24.08 -4.49
CA SER A 107 -5.89 -23.22 -4.98
C SER A 107 -5.23 -23.81 -6.22
N PHE A 108 -4.78 -22.96 -7.12
CA PHE A 108 -4.02 -23.38 -8.29
C PHE A 108 -2.70 -24.05 -7.84
N ASN A 109 -2.37 -25.20 -8.41
CA ASN A 109 -1.20 -26.02 -8.05
C ASN A 109 -1.09 -26.36 -6.54
N ASN A 110 -2.19 -26.33 -5.82
CA ASN A 110 -2.20 -26.57 -4.36
C ASN A 110 -1.24 -25.63 -3.57
N ASP A 111 -0.96 -24.45 -4.12
CA ASP A 111 -0.08 -23.45 -3.52
C ASP A 111 -0.85 -22.56 -2.54
N ARG A 112 -0.11 -21.71 -1.78
CA ARG A 112 -0.72 -20.72 -0.88
C ARG A 112 -1.51 -19.69 -1.67
N ARG A 113 -2.55 -19.19 -1.05
CA ARG A 113 -3.44 -18.15 -1.58
C ARG A 113 -3.31 -16.89 -0.74
N PHE A 114 -3.23 -15.74 -1.40
CA PHE A 114 -3.16 -14.44 -0.73
C PHE A 114 -4.38 -13.59 -1.06
N ILE A 115 -5.01 -13.06 -0.02
CA ILE A 115 -6.11 -12.12 -0.11
C ILE A 115 -5.62 -10.80 0.44
N ILE A 116 -5.59 -9.79 -0.40
CA ILE A 116 -5.12 -8.45 -0.07
C ILE A 116 -6.33 -7.54 0.03
N ILE A 117 -6.54 -6.89 1.17
CA ILE A 117 -7.62 -5.91 1.34
C ILE A 117 -6.99 -4.55 1.60
N GLU A 118 -7.12 -3.65 0.64
CA GLU A 118 -6.57 -2.31 0.73
C GLU A 118 -7.54 -1.36 1.44
N ASN A 119 -7.01 -0.51 2.31
CA ASN A 119 -7.81 0.46 3.07
C ASN A 119 -8.96 -0.21 3.84
N VAL A 120 -8.62 -1.13 4.73
CA VAL A 120 -9.59 -1.92 5.50
C VAL A 120 -10.56 -1.05 6.32
N ASN A 121 -10.19 0.19 6.62
CA ASN A 121 -11.05 1.20 7.22
C ASN A 121 -12.26 1.62 6.34
N LEU A 122 -12.22 1.33 5.04
CA LEU A 122 -13.31 1.60 4.10
C LEU A 122 -14.30 0.43 3.96
N LEU A 123 -14.19 -0.60 4.77
CA LEU A 123 -15.18 -1.66 4.83
C LEU A 123 -16.49 -1.14 5.45
N GLY A 124 -17.60 -1.34 4.76
CA GLY A 124 -18.91 -1.16 5.37
C GLY A 124 -19.14 -2.18 6.49
N ILE A 125 -20.06 -1.90 7.43
CA ILE A 125 -20.33 -2.77 8.59
C ILE A 125 -20.62 -4.21 8.17
N ASN A 126 -21.46 -4.42 7.16
CA ASN A 126 -21.80 -5.75 6.67
C ASN A 126 -20.59 -6.46 6.02
N SER A 127 -19.78 -5.72 5.27
CA SER A 127 -18.55 -6.22 4.65
C SER A 127 -17.54 -6.63 5.71
N ALA A 128 -17.38 -5.82 6.75
CA ALA A 128 -16.49 -6.11 7.88
C ALA A 128 -16.93 -7.38 8.63
N ASN A 129 -18.22 -7.52 8.94
CA ASN A 129 -18.76 -8.70 9.62
C ASN A 129 -18.60 -9.98 8.79
N ALA A 130 -18.80 -9.91 7.48
CA ALA A 130 -18.58 -11.04 6.58
C ALA A 130 -17.08 -11.42 6.48
N LEU A 131 -16.19 -10.43 6.44
CA LEU A 131 -14.74 -10.64 6.47
C LEU A 131 -14.31 -11.31 7.78
N LEU A 132 -14.81 -10.86 8.92
CA LEU A 132 -14.46 -11.42 10.23
C LEU A 132 -14.70 -12.92 10.32
N LYS A 133 -15.84 -13.41 9.79
CA LYS A 133 -16.14 -14.86 9.73
C LYS A 133 -15.08 -15.63 8.92
N SER A 134 -14.61 -15.07 7.82
CA SER A 134 -13.59 -15.71 6.98
C SER A 134 -12.19 -15.66 7.59
N ILE A 135 -11.90 -14.64 8.41
CA ILE A 135 -10.63 -14.51 9.11
C ILE A 135 -10.57 -15.42 10.34
N GLU A 136 -11.71 -15.68 11.00
CA GLU A 136 -11.73 -16.53 12.21
C GLU A 136 -11.23 -17.94 11.90
N GLU A 137 -11.74 -18.56 10.84
CA GLU A 137 -11.40 -19.93 10.44
C GLU A 137 -10.93 -19.97 8.98
N PRO A 138 -9.74 -19.44 8.65
CA PRO A 138 -9.24 -19.47 7.29
C PRO A 138 -8.82 -20.90 6.89
N ASN A 139 -9.03 -21.24 5.63
CA ASN A 139 -8.43 -22.46 5.06
C ASN A 139 -6.90 -22.45 5.26
N SER A 140 -6.30 -23.61 5.53
CA SER A 140 -4.91 -23.76 5.98
C SER A 140 -3.85 -23.12 5.06
N LYS A 141 -4.18 -22.89 3.78
CA LYS A 141 -3.28 -22.25 2.80
C LYS A 141 -3.70 -20.84 2.40
N THR A 142 -4.66 -20.24 3.10
CA THR A 142 -5.14 -18.88 2.80
C THR A 142 -4.53 -17.89 3.77
N TYR A 143 -3.92 -16.84 3.21
CA TYR A 143 -3.28 -15.74 3.91
C TYR A 143 -4.01 -14.44 3.63
N PHE A 144 -4.38 -13.74 4.68
CA PHE A 144 -5.00 -12.41 4.60
C PHE A 144 -3.96 -11.35 4.92
N ILE A 145 -3.79 -10.38 4.03
CA ILE A 145 -2.97 -9.19 4.24
C ILE A 145 -3.88 -7.97 4.15
N LEU A 146 -4.19 -7.40 5.29
CA LEU A 146 -5.04 -6.22 5.44
C LEU A 146 -4.16 -4.99 5.50
N ILE A 147 -4.44 -3.98 4.68
CA ILE A 147 -3.70 -2.72 4.65
C ILE A 147 -4.57 -1.64 5.27
N ASN A 148 -4.07 -1.00 6.33
CA ASN A 148 -4.70 0.14 6.97
C ASN A 148 -3.83 1.40 6.85
N ASN A 149 -4.47 2.55 6.75
CA ASN A 149 -3.83 3.84 6.92
C ASN A 149 -3.97 4.27 8.37
N ALA A 150 -2.84 4.59 9.00
CA ALA A 150 -2.78 4.86 10.44
C ALA A 150 -3.63 6.08 10.89
N GLU A 151 -3.96 6.96 9.96
CA GLU A 151 -4.85 8.12 10.18
C GLU A 151 -6.29 7.68 10.52
N PHE A 152 -6.66 6.45 10.17
CA PHE A 152 -8.00 5.92 10.40
C PHE A 152 -7.96 4.77 11.40
N LYS A 153 -8.94 4.78 12.32
CA LYS A 153 -9.10 3.66 13.26
C LYS A 153 -9.55 2.41 12.53
N THR A 154 -8.79 1.34 12.66
CA THR A 154 -9.24 0.00 12.27
C THR A 154 -10.24 -0.51 13.29
N LEU A 155 -11.24 -1.28 12.84
CA LEU A 155 -12.17 -1.96 13.75
C LEU A 155 -11.38 -2.86 14.73
N GLU A 156 -11.61 -2.70 16.03
CA GLU A 156 -10.94 -3.49 17.08
C GLU A 156 -11.15 -5.00 16.87
N THR A 157 -12.29 -5.38 16.33
CA THR A 157 -12.61 -6.77 15.98
C THR A 157 -11.69 -7.36 14.90
N ILE A 158 -11.23 -6.56 13.96
CA ILE A 158 -10.24 -6.97 12.95
C ILE A 158 -8.85 -6.99 13.58
N LYS A 159 -8.51 -5.95 14.34
CA LYS A 159 -7.21 -5.81 14.99
C LYS A 159 -6.91 -6.95 15.96
N SER A 160 -7.92 -7.39 16.74
CA SER A 160 -7.77 -8.51 17.69
C SER A 160 -7.54 -9.87 17.05
N ARG A 161 -7.81 -10.02 15.72
CA ARG A 161 -7.69 -11.28 14.98
C ARG A 161 -6.50 -11.33 14.03
N CYS A 162 -5.80 -10.24 13.85
CA CYS A 162 -4.65 -10.12 12.95
C CYS A 162 -3.38 -9.80 13.73
N LEU A 163 -2.25 -10.31 13.27
CA LEU A 163 -0.95 -9.83 13.76
C LEU A 163 -0.63 -8.50 13.06
N GLU A 164 -0.53 -7.44 13.86
CA GLU A 164 -0.24 -6.10 13.36
C GLU A 164 1.27 -5.91 13.14
N PHE A 165 1.63 -5.44 11.95
CA PHE A 165 2.96 -4.95 11.61
C PHE A 165 2.87 -3.46 11.27
N LYS A 166 3.67 -2.66 11.98
CA LYS A 166 3.73 -1.21 11.75
C LYS A 166 4.81 -0.90 10.72
N LEU A 167 4.41 -0.21 9.65
CA LEU A 167 5.31 0.31 8.64
C LEU A 167 5.52 1.80 8.90
N ASN A 168 6.77 2.20 8.99
CA ASN A 168 7.20 3.59 9.05
C ASN A 168 8.45 3.74 8.19
N LEU A 169 8.66 4.92 7.67
CA LEU A 169 9.91 5.30 6.99
C LEU A 169 10.64 6.34 7.85
N ILE A 170 11.95 6.22 7.91
CA ILE A 170 12.79 7.28 8.47
C ILE A 170 13.07 8.35 7.41
N ASN A 171 13.42 9.56 7.82
CA ASN A 171 13.62 10.68 6.90
C ASN A 171 14.64 10.41 5.79
N SER A 172 15.68 9.64 6.07
CA SER A 172 16.67 9.25 5.05
C SER A 172 16.09 8.33 3.98
N GLU A 173 15.18 7.42 4.34
CA GLU A 173 14.48 6.57 3.37
C GLU A 173 13.49 7.36 2.52
N VAL A 174 12.75 8.31 3.14
CA VAL A 174 11.86 9.23 2.42
C VAL A 174 12.64 10.04 1.40
N ARG A 175 13.77 10.63 1.81
CA ARG A 175 14.68 11.36 0.93
C ARG A 175 15.16 10.48 -0.23
N GLU A 176 15.65 9.28 0.06
CA GLU A 176 16.13 8.35 -0.97
C GLU A 176 15.03 8.03 -1.99
N ILE A 177 13.79 7.80 -1.54
CA ILE A 177 12.65 7.49 -2.41
C ILE A 177 12.29 8.69 -3.30
N VAL A 178 12.21 9.90 -2.74
CA VAL A 178 11.86 11.12 -3.48
C VAL A 178 12.93 11.42 -4.52
N ASN A 179 14.20 11.43 -4.12
CA ASN A 179 15.31 11.69 -5.03
C ASN A 179 15.41 10.63 -6.14
N TYR A 180 15.20 9.35 -5.81
CA TYR A 180 15.17 8.28 -6.81
C TYR A 180 14.04 8.45 -7.83
N HIS A 181 12.87 8.97 -7.40
CA HIS A 181 11.74 9.18 -8.31
C HIS A 181 12.01 10.25 -9.38
N PHE A 182 12.70 11.32 -8.99
CA PHE A 182 13.00 12.44 -9.89
C PHE A 182 14.38 12.32 -10.56
N ASP A 183 15.16 11.31 -10.20
CA ASP A 183 16.56 11.15 -10.64
C ASP A 183 17.43 12.39 -10.33
N ASP A 184 17.11 13.09 -9.22
CA ASP A 184 17.75 14.32 -8.77
C ASP A 184 17.65 14.50 -7.25
N ASP A 185 18.48 15.37 -6.65
CA ASP A 185 18.44 15.73 -5.22
C ASP A 185 17.37 16.80 -4.90
N ILE A 186 16.14 16.48 -5.28
CA ILE A 186 14.98 17.36 -5.11
C ILE A 186 14.58 17.55 -3.64
N TYR A 187 14.73 16.51 -2.81
CA TYR A 187 14.27 16.54 -1.42
C TYR A 187 14.84 17.73 -0.62
N ASN A 188 16.10 18.09 -0.85
CA ASN A 188 16.75 19.22 -0.18
C ASN A 188 16.20 20.57 -0.64
N ASN A 189 15.52 20.63 -1.77
CA ASN A 189 14.90 21.84 -2.30
C ASN A 189 13.43 21.99 -1.88
N ILE A 190 12.83 20.98 -1.23
CA ILE A 190 11.47 21.08 -0.71
C ILE A 190 11.47 21.96 0.53
N ASN A 191 10.52 22.90 0.60
CA ASN A 191 10.34 23.74 1.80
C ASN A 191 10.11 22.87 3.04
N LEU A 192 10.78 23.21 4.14
CA LEU A 192 10.76 22.44 5.39
C LEU A 192 9.36 22.32 6.00
N ASP A 193 8.47 23.28 5.75
CA ASP A 193 7.09 23.22 6.23
C ASP A 193 6.37 21.95 5.71
N PHE A 194 6.59 21.59 4.44
CA PHE A 194 6.00 20.38 3.89
C PHE A 194 6.64 19.12 4.46
N ILE A 195 7.97 19.09 4.58
CA ILE A 195 8.70 17.93 5.12
C ILE A 195 8.29 17.66 6.57
N ASN A 196 8.15 18.71 7.38
CA ASN A 196 7.82 18.57 8.80
C ASN A 196 6.38 18.13 9.05
N ASN A 197 5.44 18.54 8.19
CA ASN A 197 4.02 18.23 8.37
C ASN A 197 3.54 17.03 7.57
N TYR A 198 4.16 16.73 6.42
CA TYR A 198 3.68 15.72 5.45
C TYR A 198 4.83 14.86 4.92
N ASN A 199 5.45 14.08 5.81
CA ASN A 199 6.64 13.31 5.47
C ASN A 199 6.31 11.92 4.89
N SER A 200 5.45 11.84 3.88
CA SER A 200 5.29 10.60 3.12
C SER A 200 5.79 10.77 1.68
N PRO A 201 6.54 9.79 1.13
CA PRO A 201 7.08 9.90 -0.23
C PRO A 201 6.02 10.19 -1.29
N SER A 202 4.87 9.54 -1.22
CA SER A 202 3.79 9.75 -2.18
C SER A 202 3.25 11.18 -2.13
N PHE A 203 3.11 11.75 -0.93
CA PHE A 203 2.69 13.14 -0.78
C PHE A 203 3.72 14.09 -1.39
N LEU A 204 5.00 13.97 -1.00
CA LEU A 204 6.07 14.86 -1.47
C LEU A 204 6.25 14.78 -2.98
N ILE A 205 6.19 13.60 -3.58
CA ILE A 205 6.25 13.42 -5.04
C ILE A 205 5.06 14.12 -5.72
N SER A 206 3.85 13.94 -5.19
CA SER A 206 2.66 14.60 -5.75
C SER A 206 2.69 16.11 -5.58
N LEU A 207 3.23 16.59 -4.46
CA LEU A 207 3.43 18.02 -4.19
C LEU A 207 4.40 18.64 -5.19
N VAL A 208 5.57 18.03 -5.38
CA VAL A 208 6.58 18.52 -6.35
C VAL A 208 5.98 18.60 -7.74
N ASN A 209 5.34 17.52 -8.21
CA ASN A 209 4.68 17.51 -9.52
C ASN A 209 3.59 18.60 -9.65
N PHE A 210 2.83 18.86 -8.58
CA PHE A 210 1.81 19.92 -8.57
C PHE A 210 2.45 21.31 -8.65
N LEU A 211 3.48 21.58 -7.84
CA LEU A 211 4.17 22.86 -7.82
C LEU A 211 4.83 23.16 -9.18
N GLU A 212 5.55 22.19 -9.75
CA GLU A 212 6.18 22.31 -11.07
C GLU A 212 5.16 22.55 -12.20
N SER A 213 4.05 21.81 -12.19
CA SER A 213 3.00 21.97 -13.22
C SER A 213 2.25 23.30 -13.14
N ASN A 214 2.43 24.08 -12.06
CA ASN A 214 1.83 25.39 -11.87
C ASN A 214 2.86 26.53 -11.77
N ASP A 215 4.12 26.27 -12.17
CA ASP A 215 5.23 27.24 -12.14
C ASP A 215 5.46 27.86 -10.73
N LEU A 216 5.24 27.05 -9.68
CA LEU A 216 5.46 27.43 -8.29
C LEU A 216 6.82 26.95 -7.79
N SER A 217 7.52 27.77 -7.01
CA SER A 217 8.81 27.40 -6.41
C SER A 217 8.61 26.35 -5.32
N ILE A 218 9.34 25.24 -5.44
CA ILE A 218 9.34 24.14 -4.47
C ILE A 218 9.95 24.60 -3.13
N LYS A 219 10.90 25.52 -3.19
CA LYS A 219 11.69 25.98 -2.04
C LYS A 219 11.04 27.13 -1.30
N ASP A 220 10.48 28.08 -2.04
CA ASP A 220 10.07 29.36 -1.49
C ASP A 220 8.61 29.36 -1.05
N ASN A 221 7.75 28.54 -1.66
CA ASN A 221 6.35 28.47 -1.27
C ASN A 221 6.16 27.67 0.03
N SER A 222 5.45 28.25 0.97
CA SER A 222 5.01 27.63 2.22
C SER A 222 3.68 26.88 2.04
N ILE A 223 3.22 26.20 3.10
CA ILE A 223 1.86 25.61 3.14
C ILE A 223 0.79 26.69 2.95
N GLU A 224 0.97 27.88 3.54
CA GLU A 224 0.02 28.99 3.43
C GLU A 224 -0.06 29.52 2.00
N ASP A 225 1.09 29.66 1.32
CA ASP A 225 1.15 30.08 -0.08
C ASP A 225 0.44 29.08 -0.99
N LEU A 226 0.67 27.79 -0.77
CA LEU A 226 -0.01 26.71 -1.50
C LEU A 226 -1.53 26.75 -1.29
N LEU A 227 -2.00 26.92 -0.05
CA LEU A 227 -3.43 27.03 0.25
C LEU A 227 -4.06 28.27 -0.42
N SER A 228 -3.38 29.41 -0.35
CA SER A 228 -3.81 30.65 -1.00
C SER A 228 -3.93 30.47 -2.53
N TYR A 229 -2.94 29.80 -3.14
CA TYR A 229 -2.96 29.49 -4.56
C TYR A 229 -4.13 28.56 -4.93
N ILE A 230 -4.34 27.49 -4.15
CA ILE A 230 -5.43 26.52 -4.36
C ILE A 230 -6.80 27.19 -4.31
N ILE A 231 -7.02 28.08 -3.33
CA ILE A 231 -8.29 28.81 -3.16
C ILE A 231 -8.49 29.75 -4.33
N LYS A 232 -7.48 30.57 -4.67
CA LYS A 232 -7.56 31.55 -5.76
C LYS A 232 -7.88 30.91 -7.11
N ASN A 233 -7.25 29.79 -7.41
CA ASN A 233 -7.39 29.12 -8.70
C ASN A 233 -8.46 28.01 -8.70
N LYS A 234 -9.17 27.77 -7.59
CA LYS A 234 -10.18 26.71 -7.43
C LYS A 234 -9.66 25.31 -7.81
N SER A 235 -8.36 25.05 -7.60
CA SER A 235 -7.69 23.81 -7.99
C SER A 235 -8.31 22.56 -7.30
N TYR A 236 -9.01 22.76 -6.19
CA TYR A 236 -9.77 21.71 -5.47
C TYR A 236 -10.92 21.11 -6.29
N THR A 237 -11.35 21.75 -7.38
CA THR A 237 -12.45 21.22 -8.23
C THR A 237 -11.98 20.19 -9.25
N SER A 238 -10.73 20.31 -9.73
CA SER A 238 -10.19 19.56 -10.87
C SER A 238 -9.03 18.61 -10.52
N ASN A 239 -8.28 18.91 -9.45
CA ASN A 239 -7.08 18.17 -9.11
C ASN A 239 -7.33 17.19 -7.94
N ASP A 240 -7.15 15.88 -8.20
CA ASP A 240 -7.43 14.84 -7.20
C ASP A 240 -6.42 14.84 -6.04
N PHE A 241 -5.15 15.19 -6.27
CA PHE A 241 -4.17 15.38 -5.21
C PHE A 241 -4.61 16.48 -4.24
N ILE A 242 -5.10 17.61 -4.77
CA ILE A 242 -5.58 18.74 -3.96
C ILE A 242 -6.83 18.37 -3.15
N LYS A 243 -7.79 17.66 -3.76
CA LYS A 243 -8.95 17.16 -3.01
C LYS A 243 -8.55 16.28 -1.85
N GLU A 244 -7.56 15.44 -2.07
CA GLU A 244 -7.02 14.54 -1.07
C GLU A 244 -6.23 15.29 0.02
N TYR A 245 -5.42 16.28 -0.37
CA TYR A 245 -4.66 17.14 0.51
C TYR A 245 -5.56 17.93 1.46
N LEU A 246 -6.64 18.53 0.94
CA LEU A 246 -7.61 19.29 1.75
C LEU A 246 -8.41 18.41 2.74
N ASN A 247 -8.49 17.11 2.52
CA ASN A 247 -9.12 16.18 3.46
C ASN A 247 -8.20 15.81 4.66
N LEU A 248 -6.96 16.29 4.67
CA LEU A 248 -6.03 16.12 5.78
C LEU A 248 -6.15 17.23 6.83
N PHE A 249 -6.87 18.32 6.53
CA PHE A 249 -7.25 19.40 7.43
C PHE A 249 -8.68 19.22 7.91
#